data_3bf6da26e446385fff63b5f656f2a343
#
_entry.id   3bf6da26e446385fff63b5f656f2a343
#
_cell.length_a   1.000
_cell.length_b   1.000
_cell.length_c   1.000
_cell.angle_alpha   90.00
_cell.angle_beta   90.00
_cell.angle_gamma   90.00
#
_symmetry.space_group_name_H-M   'P 1'
#
loop_
_entity.id
_entity.type
_entity.pdbx_description
1 polymer ?
#
loop_
_entity_poly.entity_id
_entity_poly.type
_entity_poly.pdbx_seq_one_letter_code
_entity_poly.pdbx_strand_id
1 'polypeptide(L)'
;MPEKPEVMTVVKNLIPRIVGKRITGCNVYWDNIIASPTTDEFKKKIIGEKINDIVTRGKFIVVGLDHYSLLIHLRMEGKFFFRKKGDSIAKHEHVEFILDDDISFRYHDVRKFGKMYLLNKEDTYLVKPLSELGLEFYDDIKKEYLYEKIHKLKLPIKTILLDQSIICGIGNIYDDEILFMSCISPMRRGCDVSVSECQKIIDNTK
;
A
#
# COMPACT_ATOMS: atom_id res chain seq x y z
N MET A 1 6.01 5.18 9.13
CA MET A 1 4.95 4.76 8.14
C MET A 1 5.37 3.40 7.63
N PRO A 2 4.48 2.39 7.63
CA PRO A 2 4.82 1.11 7.03
C PRO A 2 5.31 1.29 5.60
N GLU A 3 6.49 0.77 5.30
CA GLU A 3 7.09 0.72 3.98
C GLU A 3 6.78 -0.65 3.35
N LYS A 4 7.25 -0.95 2.17
CA LYS A 4 6.88 -2.18 1.46
C LYS A 4 7.11 -3.47 2.28
N PRO A 5 8.26 -3.68 2.96
CA PRO A 5 8.49 -4.91 3.73
C PRO A 5 7.51 -5.10 4.89
N GLU A 6 7.15 -4.01 5.59
CA GLU A 6 6.15 -4.08 6.66
C GLU A 6 4.76 -4.37 6.10
N VAL A 7 4.39 -3.77 4.96
CA VAL A 7 3.11 -4.05 4.29
C VAL A 7 3.04 -5.51 3.83
N MET A 8 4.14 -6.05 3.28
CA MET A 8 4.24 -7.47 2.90
C MET A 8 4.07 -8.39 4.13
N THR A 9 4.64 -8.02 5.26
CA THR A 9 4.49 -8.76 6.53
C THR A 9 3.03 -8.77 6.98
N VAL A 10 2.33 -7.64 6.89
CA VAL A 10 0.90 -7.57 7.19
C VAL A 10 0.11 -8.50 6.27
N VAL A 11 0.34 -8.44 4.96
CA VAL A 11 -0.33 -9.30 3.97
C VAL A 11 -0.08 -10.78 4.26
N LYS A 12 1.17 -11.18 4.53
CA LYS A 12 1.52 -12.55 4.88
C LYS A 12 0.73 -13.08 6.09
N ASN A 13 0.44 -12.21 7.07
CA ASN A 13 -0.36 -12.55 8.25
C ASN A 13 -1.87 -12.55 7.97
N LEU A 14 -2.35 -11.79 6.99
CA LEU A 14 -3.77 -11.73 6.62
C LEU A 14 -4.20 -12.93 5.77
N ILE A 15 -3.39 -13.35 4.80
CA ILE A 15 -3.71 -14.42 3.86
C ILE A 15 -4.36 -15.64 4.53
N PRO A 16 -3.74 -16.30 5.52
CA PRO A 16 -4.31 -17.52 6.11
C PRO A 16 -5.58 -17.28 6.92
N ARG A 17 -5.92 -16.03 7.20
CA ARG A 17 -7.04 -15.66 8.07
C ARG A 17 -8.29 -15.23 7.32
N ILE A 18 -8.13 -14.60 6.13
CA ILE A 18 -9.27 -14.00 5.43
C ILE A 18 -9.43 -14.48 3.98
N VAL A 19 -8.40 -15.02 3.34
CA VAL A 19 -8.53 -15.54 1.98
C VAL A 19 -9.46 -16.76 1.97
N GLY A 20 -10.36 -16.80 1.00
CA GLY A 20 -11.40 -17.83 0.85
C GLY A 20 -12.70 -17.50 1.58
N LYS A 21 -12.69 -16.51 2.49
CA LYS A 21 -13.89 -16.11 3.25
C LYS A 21 -14.73 -15.09 2.49
N ARG A 22 -16.02 -15.05 2.84
CA ARG A 22 -17.00 -14.10 2.29
C ARG A 22 -17.30 -12.99 3.30
N ILE A 23 -17.39 -11.76 2.82
CA ILE A 23 -17.79 -10.59 3.61
C ILE A 23 -19.32 -10.60 3.72
N THR A 24 -19.85 -10.85 4.90
CA THR A 24 -21.28 -10.90 5.17
C THR A 24 -21.85 -9.60 5.73
N GLY A 25 -20.96 -8.69 6.15
CA GLY A 25 -21.35 -7.38 6.65
C GLY A 25 -20.18 -6.41 6.66
N CYS A 26 -20.50 -5.12 6.63
CA CYS A 26 -19.52 -4.05 6.68
C CYS A 26 -20.04 -2.85 7.44
N ASN A 27 -19.34 -2.44 8.49
CA ASN A 27 -19.61 -1.23 9.26
C ASN A 27 -18.47 -0.24 9.12
N VAL A 28 -18.80 1.02 8.88
CA VAL A 28 -17.82 2.12 8.80
C VAL A 28 -18.18 3.13 9.90
N TYR A 29 -17.24 3.35 10.82
CA TYR A 29 -17.41 4.24 11.97
C TYR A 29 -16.73 5.60 11.76
N TRP A 30 -15.92 5.73 10.68
CA TRP A 30 -15.27 6.97 10.28
C TRP A 30 -15.20 7.06 8.76
N ASP A 31 -16.14 7.79 8.15
CA ASP A 31 -16.34 7.84 6.70
C ASP A 31 -15.11 8.28 5.91
N ASN A 32 -14.31 9.20 6.44
CA ASN A 32 -13.13 9.71 5.76
C ASN A 32 -12.04 8.66 5.50
N ILE A 33 -12.17 7.45 6.07
CA ILE A 33 -11.31 6.31 5.71
C ILE A 33 -11.61 5.84 4.28
N ILE A 34 -12.87 5.90 3.88
CA ILE A 34 -13.28 5.49 2.53
C ILE A 34 -12.99 6.67 1.58
N ALA A 35 -12.05 6.49 0.69
CA ALA A 35 -11.66 7.51 -0.29
C ALA A 35 -12.51 7.41 -1.56
N SER A 36 -12.95 6.21 -1.92
CA SER A 36 -13.83 5.94 -3.08
C SER A 36 -14.39 4.53 -2.98
N PRO A 37 -15.64 4.30 -3.38
CA PRO A 37 -16.71 5.27 -3.67
C PRO A 37 -17.22 5.95 -2.40
N THR A 38 -18.46 6.43 -2.37
CA THR A 38 -19.10 6.89 -1.12
C THR A 38 -19.21 5.74 -0.10
N THR A 39 -19.26 6.06 1.20
CA THR A 39 -19.34 5.03 2.26
C THR A 39 -20.53 4.09 2.06
N ASP A 40 -21.68 4.61 1.63
CA ASP A 40 -22.88 3.79 1.43
C ASP A 40 -22.75 2.86 0.22
N GLU A 41 -22.17 3.33 -0.86
CA GLU A 41 -21.86 2.48 -2.01
C GLU A 41 -20.79 1.42 -1.67
N PHE A 42 -19.75 1.83 -0.93
CA PHE A 42 -18.71 0.93 -0.45
C PHE A 42 -19.32 -0.25 0.32
N LYS A 43 -20.16 0.04 1.32
CA LYS A 43 -20.85 -1.00 2.13
C LYS A 43 -21.72 -1.90 1.26
N LYS A 44 -22.51 -1.33 0.35
CA LYS A 44 -23.40 -2.11 -0.53
C LYS A 44 -22.64 -3.05 -1.45
N LYS A 45 -21.55 -2.55 -2.05
CA LYS A 45 -20.77 -3.29 -3.04
C LYS A 45 -19.90 -4.39 -2.43
N ILE A 46 -19.39 -4.17 -1.20
CA ILE A 46 -18.44 -5.12 -0.59
C ILE A 46 -19.14 -6.29 0.12
N ILE A 47 -20.40 -6.12 0.54
CA ILE A 47 -21.17 -7.18 1.17
C ILE A 47 -21.52 -8.25 0.12
N GLY A 48 -21.26 -9.50 0.44
CA GLY A 48 -21.46 -10.64 -0.45
C GLY A 48 -20.21 -11.03 -1.24
N GLU A 49 -19.19 -10.18 -1.30
CA GLU A 49 -17.93 -10.46 -2.01
C GLU A 49 -17.08 -11.51 -1.26
N LYS A 50 -16.48 -12.43 -2.02
CA LYS A 50 -15.51 -13.39 -1.50
C LYS A 50 -14.09 -12.82 -1.66
N ILE A 51 -13.25 -13.02 -0.67
CA ILE A 51 -11.84 -12.66 -0.70
C ILE A 51 -11.07 -13.78 -1.41
N ASN A 52 -10.61 -13.52 -2.63
CA ASN A 52 -9.96 -14.52 -3.47
C ASN A 52 -8.44 -14.55 -3.30
N ASP A 53 -7.84 -13.36 -3.17
CA ASP A 53 -6.40 -13.21 -2.96
C ASP A 53 -6.07 -11.90 -2.24
N ILE A 54 -4.82 -11.77 -1.80
CA ILE A 54 -4.28 -10.53 -1.25
C ILE A 54 -2.85 -10.39 -1.74
N VAL A 55 -2.57 -9.26 -2.38
CA VAL A 55 -1.22 -8.91 -2.84
C VAL A 55 -0.85 -7.50 -2.38
N THR A 56 0.38 -7.10 -2.64
CA THR A 56 0.83 -5.72 -2.38
C THR A 56 1.22 -5.03 -3.68
N ARG A 57 0.92 -3.73 -3.80
CA ARG A 57 1.42 -2.86 -4.87
C ARG A 57 1.91 -1.55 -4.27
N GLY A 58 3.20 -1.25 -4.39
CA GLY A 58 3.82 -0.18 -3.61
C GLY A 58 3.55 -0.39 -2.12
N LYS A 59 2.98 0.61 -1.47
CA LYS A 59 2.57 0.57 -0.04
C LYS A 59 1.08 0.27 0.15
N PHE A 60 0.41 -0.17 -0.90
CA PHE A 60 -0.99 -0.60 -0.84
C PHE A 60 -1.10 -2.11 -0.61
N ILE A 61 -2.07 -2.49 0.20
CA ILE A 61 -2.63 -3.83 0.24
C ILE A 61 -3.74 -3.87 -0.80
N VAL A 62 -3.73 -4.86 -1.67
CA VAL A 62 -4.74 -5.08 -2.70
C VAL A 62 -5.42 -6.40 -2.39
N VAL A 63 -6.68 -6.33 -1.98
CA VAL A 63 -7.52 -7.50 -1.70
C VAL A 63 -8.39 -7.75 -2.92
N GLY A 64 -8.14 -8.86 -3.62
CA GLY A 64 -8.93 -9.29 -4.76
C GLY A 64 -10.24 -9.94 -4.32
N LEU A 65 -11.36 -9.37 -4.75
CA LEU A 65 -12.71 -9.86 -4.49
C LEU A 65 -13.31 -10.50 -5.75
N ASP A 66 -14.56 -10.95 -5.70
CA ASP A 66 -15.22 -11.53 -6.87
C ASP A 66 -15.33 -10.51 -8.02
N HIS A 67 -15.88 -9.32 -7.74
CA HIS A 67 -16.15 -8.28 -8.74
C HIS A 67 -15.31 -7.01 -8.54
N TYR A 68 -14.71 -6.83 -7.37
CA TYR A 68 -14.00 -5.62 -6.98
C TYR A 68 -12.58 -5.92 -6.50
N SER A 69 -11.79 -4.87 -6.36
CA SER A 69 -10.54 -4.85 -5.62
C SER A 69 -10.64 -3.83 -4.49
N LEU A 70 -10.38 -4.28 -3.26
CA LEU A 70 -10.29 -3.39 -2.10
C LEU A 70 -8.82 -3.00 -1.90
N LEU A 71 -8.52 -1.73 -2.12
CA LEU A 71 -7.19 -1.16 -1.88
C LEU A 71 -7.15 -0.56 -0.48
N ILE A 72 -6.11 -0.86 0.29
CA ILE A 72 -5.91 -0.33 1.64
C ILE A 72 -4.52 0.27 1.75
N HIS A 73 -4.43 1.54 2.10
CA HIS A 73 -3.18 2.21 2.43
C HIS A 73 -3.11 2.46 3.95
N LEU A 74 -2.18 1.81 4.63
CA LEU A 74 -2.06 1.86 6.08
C LEU A 74 -1.60 3.23 6.62
N ARG A 75 -0.95 4.04 5.77
CA ARG A 75 -0.36 5.32 6.15
C ARG A 75 0.60 5.17 7.33
N MET A 76 0.37 5.85 8.46
CA MET A 76 1.35 5.92 9.57
C MET A 76 1.21 4.78 10.56
N GLU A 77 -0.02 4.36 10.90
CA GLU A 77 -0.29 3.47 12.03
C GLU A 77 -1.41 2.47 11.79
N GLY A 78 -1.95 2.40 10.57
CA GLY A 78 -3.03 1.47 10.23
C GLY A 78 -2.68 0.02 10.59
N LYS A 79 -3.58 -0.66 11.28
CA LYS A 79 -3.43 -2.05 11.75
C LYS A 79 -4.73 -2.80 11.58
N PHE A 80 -4.64 -4.12 11.63
CA PHE A 80 -5.81 -4.98 11.61
C PHE A 80 -5.90 -5.81 12.87
N PHE A 81 -7.12 -5.97 13.36
CA PHE A 81 -7.45 -6.83 14.49
C PHE A 81 -8.54 -7.82 14.09
N PHE A 82 -8.50 -8.98 14.69
CA PHE A 82 -9.53 -9.99 14.59
C PHE A 82 -10.28 -10.06 15.91
N ARG A 83 -11.61 -10.06 15.84
CA ARG A 83 -12.54 -10.12 16.98
C ARG A 83 -13.62 -11.14 16.67
N LYS A 84 -14.39 -11.52 17.67
CA LYS A 84 -15.65 -12.25 17.45
C LYS A 84 -16.69 -11.25 16.93
N LYS A 85 -17.58 -11.71 16.08
CA LYS A 85 -18.75 -10.95 15.66
C LYS A 85 -19.59 -10.57 16.90
N GLY A 86 -19.92 -9.30 17.02
CA GLY A 86 -20.66 -8.76 18.15
C GLY A 86 -19.81 -8.25 19.32
N ASP A 87 -18.49 -8.47 19.31
CA ASP A 87 -17.61 -7.81 20.28
C ASP A 87 -17.74 -6.28 20.16
N SER A 88 -17.65 -5.58 21.29
CA SER A 88 -17.72 -4.11 21.30
C SER A 88 -16.61 -3.50 20.45
N ILE A 89 -16.93 -2.39 19.78
CA ILE A 89 -15.98 -1.64 18.97
C ILE A 89 -15.03 -0.88 19.89
N ALA A 90 -13.73 -1.13 19.74
CA ALA A 90 -12.71 -0.43 20.50
C ALA A 90 -12.45 0.97 19.92
N LYS A 91 -11.91 1.86 20.76
CA LYS A 91 -11.45 3.19 20.31
C LYS A 91 -10.49 3.04 19.13
N HIS A 92 -10.70 3.84 18.09
CA HIS A 92 -9.90 3.85 16.84
C HIS A 92 -10.08 2.64 15.90
N GLU A 93 -11.01 1.73 16.15
CA GLU A 93 -11.51 0.79 15.14
C GLU A 93 -12.51 1.54 14.24
N HIS A 94 -12.17 1.71 12.96
CA HIS A 94 -12.91 2.62 12.07
C HIS A 94 -13.66 1.91 10.96
N VAL A 95 -13.25 0.69 10.60
CA VAL A 95 -13.96 -0.16 9.63
C VAL A 95 -13.96 -1.58 10.15
N GLU A 96 -15.11 -2.23 10.07
CA GLU A 96 -15.33 -3.62 10.44
C GLU A 96 -15.89 -4.38 9.25
N PHE A 97 -15.22 -5.46 8.88
CA PHE A 97 -15.72 -6.45 7.94
C PHE A 97 -16.10 -7.71 8.71
N ILE A 98 -17.35 -8.13 8.59
CA ILE A 98 -17.86 -9.36 9.20
C ILE A 98 -17.71 -10.47 8.17
N LEU A 99 -17.02 -11.54 8.54
CA LEU A 99 -16.76 -12.69 7.68
C LEU A 99 -17.78 -13.81 7.94
N ASP A 100 -17.88 -14.74 7.02
CA ASP A 100 -18.85 -15.87 7.04
C ASP A 100 -18.57 -16.92 8.13
N ASP A 101 -17.42 -16.86 8.81
CA ASP A 101 -17.07 -17.67 9.98
C ASP A 101 -17.30 -16.95 11.32
N ASP A 102 -18.12 -15.89 11.33
CA ASP A 102 -18.42 -15.05 12.48
C ASP A 102 -17.19 -14.37 13.11
N ILE A 103 -16.13 -14.20 12.34
CA ILE A 103 -14.97 -13.35 12.67
C ILE A 103 -15.23 -11.94 12.17
N SER A 104 -14.92 -10.98 13.03
CA SER A 104 -14.89 -9.55 12.70
C SER A 104 -13.43 -9.15 12.43
N PHE A 105 -13.17 -8.73 11.19
CA PHE A 105 -11.88 -8.22 10.75
C PHE A 105 -11.94 -6.70 10.74
N ARG A 106 -11.14 -6.06 11.62
CA ARG A 106 -11.27 -4.63 11.93
C ARG A 106 -10.02 -3.84 11.60
N TYR A 107 -10.21 -2.70 10.95
CA TYR A 107 -9.17 -1.73 10.69
C TYR A 107 -9.11 -0.69 11.81
N HIS A 108 -7.94 -0.55 12.41
CA HIS A 108 -7.64 0.36 13.50
C HIS A 108 -6.58 1.39 13.07
N ASP A 109 -6.81 2.67 13.35
CA ASP A 109 -5.87 3.74 13.04
C ASP A 109 -6.07 4.94 13.99
N VAL A 110 -5.16 5.12 14.94
CA VAL A 110 -5.21 6.22 15.91
C VAL A 110 -5.20 7.59 15.23
N ARG A 111 -4.42 7.72 14.14
CA ARG A 111 -4.21 8.98 13.42
C ARG A 111 -5.26 9.24 12.34
N LYS A 112 -6.06 8.25 11.98
CA LYS A 112 -7.11 8.36 10.95
C LYS A 112 -6.61 8.78 9.57
N PHE A 113 -5.37 8.44 9.21
CA PHE A 113 -4.76 8.80 7.94
C PHE A 113 -4.91 7.71 6.87
N GLY A 114 -5.21 6.50 7.27
CA GLY A 114 -5.43 5.39 6.37
C GLY A 114 -6.52 5.68 5.33
N LYS A 115 -6.44 5.01 4.18
CA LYS A 115 -7.40 5.18 3.10
C LYS A 115 -7.75 3.82 2.50
N MET A 116 -9.03 3.69 2.15
CA MET A 116 -9.57 2.53 1.45
C MET A 116 -10.26 2.97 0.16
N TYR A 117 -10.08 2.18 -0.90
CA TYR A 117 -10.72 2.37 -2.21
C TYR A 117 -11.33 1.04 -2.61
N LEU A 118 -12.53 1.07 -3.16
CA LEU A 118 -13.16 -0.10 -3.76
C LEU A 118 -13.33 0.19 -5.25
N LEU A 119 -12.56 -0.52 -6.07
CA LEU A 119 -12.53 -0.33 -7.53
C LEU A 119 -13.12 -1.55 -8.22
N ASN A 120 -13.66 -1.38 -9.43
CA ASN A 120 -13.96 -2.55 -10.25
C ASN A 120 -12.68 -3.35 -10.49
N LYS A 121 -12.78 -4.66 -10.52
CA LYS A 121 -11.63 -5.55 -10.62
C LYS A 121 -10.79 -5.29 -11.87
N GLU A 122 -11.44 -5.06 -12.99
CA GLU A 122 -10.80 -4.77 -14.29
C GLU A 122 -10.05 -3.42 -14.30
N ASP A 123 -10.49 -2.45 -13.49
CA ASP A 123 -9.90 -1.11 -13.42
C ASP A 123 -8.75 -1.00 -12.41
N THR A 124 -8.50 -2.03 -11.60
CA THR A 124 -7.62 -1.98 -10.41
C THR A 124 -6.28 -1.29 -10.66
N TYR A 125 -5.61 -1.63 -11.75
CA TYR A 125 -4.29 -1.08 -12.07
C TYR A 125 -4.32 0.05 -13.12
N LEU A 126 -5.49 0.32 -13.69
CA LEU A 126 -5.69 1.31 -14.76
C LEU A 126 -6.05 2.69 -14.23
N VAL A 127 -6.60 2.76 -13.01
CA VAL A 127 -7.01 4.02 -12.39
C VAL A 127 -6.21 4.34 -11.13
N LYS A 128 -6.25 5.61 -10.71
CA LYS A 128 -5.66 6.04 -9.43
C LYS A 128 -6.26 5.26 -8.26
N PRO A 129 -5.43 4.96 -7.23
CA PRO A 129 -4.06 5.42 -7.03
C PRO A 129 -2.98 4.53 -7.66
N LEU A 130 -3.30 3.31 -8.10
CA LEU A 130 -2.27 2.34 -8.51
C LEU A 130 -1.66 2.65 -9.88
N SER A 131 -2.38 3.27 -10.80
CA SER A 131 -1.87 3.64 -12.13
C SER A 131 -0.74 4.68 -12.09
N GLU A 132 -0.58 5.40 -10.99
CA GLU A 132 0.47 6.41 -10.83
C GLU A 132 1.76 5.84 -10.21
N LEU A 133 1.76 4.57 -9.79
CA LEU A 133 2.92 3.97 -9.17
C LEU A 133 3.95 3.51 -10.20
N GLY A 134 5.23 3.84 -9.93
CA GLY A 134 6.38 3.38 -10.70
C GLY A 134 6.63 1.88 -10.53
N LEU A 135 7.84 1.44 -10.93
CA LEU A 135 8.24 0.04 -10.81
C LEU A 135 8.37 -0.39 -9.34
N GLU A 136 8.11 -1.65 -9.07
CA GLU A 136 8.42 -2.23 -7.75
C GLU A 136 9.94 -2.42 -7.61
N PHE A 137 10.45 -2.27 -6.40
CA PHE A 137 11.89 -2.40 -6.14
C PHE A 137 12.47 -3.78 -6.49
N TYR A 138 11.66 -4.82 -6.53
CA TYR A 138 12.05 -6.19 -6.90
C TYR A 138 11.86 -6.49 -8.41
N ASP A 139 11.32 -5.54 -9.18
CA ASP A 139 11.30 -5.65 -10.64
C ASP A 139 12.73 -5.59 -11.19
N ASP A 140 12.93 -6.07 -12.41
CA ASP A 140 14.23 -5.94 -13.08
C ASP A 140 14.47 -4.50 -13.57
N ILE A 141 14.67 -3.59 -12.58
CA ILE A 141 14.91 -2.18 -12.85
C ILE A 141 16.28 -2.02 -13.48
N LYS A 142 16.34 -1.40 -14.66
CA LYS A 142 17.59 -1.06 -15.33
C LYS A 142 18.10 0.31 -14.85
N LYS A 143 19.41 0.46 -14.74
CA LYS A 143 20.05 1.74 -14.36
C LYS A 143 19.66 2.89 -15.29
N GLU A 144 19.46 2.60 -16.57
CA GLU A 144 19.04 3.56 -17.59
C GLU A 144 17.66 4.13 -17.26
N TYR A 145 16.71 3.28 -16.81
CA TYR A 145 15.39 3.73 -16.37
C TYR A 145 15.48 4.75 -15.23
N LEU A 146 16.25 4.42 -14.17
CA LEU A 146 16.41 5.33 -13.05
C LEU A 146 17.10 6.63 -13.50
N TYR A 147 18.18 6.51 -14.27
CA TYR A 147 18.89 7.67 -14.78
C TYR A 147 18.01 8.59 -15.62
N GLU A 148 17.21 8.06 -16.54
CA GLU A 148 16.27 8.84 -17.36
C GLU A 148 15.23 9.60 -16.49
N LYS A 149 14.79 9.00 -15.39
CA LYS A 149 13.85 9.64 -14.47
C LYS A 149 14.47 10.78 -13.68
N ILE A 150 15.75 10.71 -13.33
CA ILE A 150 16.36 11.61 -12.35
C ILE A 150 17.32 12.67 -12.94
N HIS A 151 17.95 12.42 -14.08
CA HIS A 151 19.08 13.23 -14.61
C HIS A 151 18.74 14.69 -14.93
N LYS A 152 17.46 15.05 -15.05
CA LYS A 152 16.99 16.43 -15.23
C LYS A 152 16.51 17.09 -13.92
N LEU A 153 16.43 16.33 -12.83
CA LEU A 153 15.86 16.80 -11.59
C LEU A 153 16.93 17.44 -10.70
N LYS A 154 16.69 18.69 -10.31
CA LYS A 154 17.56 19.43 -9.37
C LYS A 154 17.22 19.18 -7.90
N LEU A 155 16.21 18.34 -7.62
CA LEU A 155 15.82 17.95 -6.28
C LEU A 155 16.88 17.02 -5.65
N PRO A 156 16.99 16.98 -4.31
CA PRO A 156 17.80 16.01 -3.59
C PRO A 156 17.41 14.57 -3.98
N ILE A 157 18.39 13.69 -4.16
CA ILE A 157 18.15 12.28 -4.56
C ILE A 157 17.23 11.58 -3.56
N LYS A 158 17.34 11.88 -2.27
CA LYS A 158 16.42 11.39 -1.25
C LYS A 158 14.95 11.72 -1.59
N THR A 159 14.69 12.97 -1.92
CA THR A 159 13.32 13.41 -2.29
C THR A 159 12.81 12.69 -3.54
N ILE A 160 13.70 12.44 -4.48
CA ILE A 160 13.36 11.75 -5.73
C ILE A 160 13.03 10.28 -5.50
N LEU A 161 13.81 9.55 -4.69
CA LEU A 161 13.58 8.13 -4.40
C LEU A 161 12.32 7.90 -3.54
N LEU A 162 11.87 8.91 -2.80
CA LEU A 162 10.60 8.88 -2.08
C LEU A 162 9.38 9.05 -2.99
N ASP A 163 9.57 9.49 -4.23
CA ASP A 163 8.49 9.61 -5.22
C ASP A 163 8.06 8.23 -5.70
N GLN A 164 6.87 7.83 -5.28
CA GLN A 164 6.31 6.52 -5.57
C GLN A 164 6.02 6.29 -7.07
N SER A 165 6.09 7.33 -7.91
CA SER A 165 5.93 7.21 -9.36
C SER A 165 7.23 6.77 -10.07
N ILE A 166 8.35 6.76 -9.37
CA ILE A 166 9.66 6.31 -9.90
C ILE A 166 9.91 4.87 -9.48
N ILE A 167 10.15 4.64 -8.20
CA ILE A 167 10.24 3.30 -7.60
C ILE A 167 9.28 3.27 -6.42
N CYS A 168 8.26 2.43 -6.51
CA CYS A 168 7.26 2.37 -5.45
C CYS A 168 7.68 1.42 -4.32
N GLY A 169 7.19 1.72 -3.11
CA GLY A 169 7.44 0.91 -1.92
C GLY A 169 8.52 1.46 -1.00
N ILE A 170 9.49 2.22 -1.51
CA ILE A 170 10.55 2.86 -0.73
C ILE A 170 9.95 3.96 0.15
N GLY A 171 10.33 4.00 1.42
CA GLY A 171 10.01 5.07 2.35
C GLY A 171 11.27 5.63 3.00
N ASN A 172 11.12 6.45 4.05
CA ASN A 172 12.24 7.18 4.63
C ASN A 172 13.36 6.29 5.19
N ILE A 173 12.99 5.14 5.79
CA ILE A 173 13.98 4.26 6.41
C ILE A 173 14.81 3.59 5.33
N TYR A 174 14.16 2.92 4.38
CA TYR A 174 14.88 2.22 3.32
C TYR A 174 15.58 3.16 2.35
N ASP A 175 15.06 4.37 2.11
CA ASP A 175 15.74 5.37 1.32
C ASP A 175 17.08 5.80 1.94
N ASP A 176 17.09 6.06 3.27
CA ASP A 176 18.34 6.39 3.97
C ASP A 176 19.33 5.22 3.94
N GLU A 177 18.90 3.98 4.13
CA GLU A 177 19.74 2.79 4.05
C GLU A 177 20.31 2.58 2.63
N ILE A 178 19.47 2.68 1.60
CA ILE A 178 19.88 2.55 0.19
C ILE A 178 20.96 3.57 -0.15
N LEU A 179 20.74 4.84 0.20
CA LEU A 179 21.69 5.90 -0.10
C LEU A 179 22.99 5.74 0.70
N PHE A 180 22.91 5.33 1.95
CA PHE A 180 24.08 5.04 2.78
C PHE A 180 24.91 3.92 2.19
N MET A 181 24.29 2.78 1.84
CA MET A 181 24.97 1.63 1.21
C MET A 181 25.55 1.98 -0.16
N SER A 182 24.90 2.89 -0.88
CA SER A 182 25.38 3.38 -2.19
C SER A 182 26.51 4.40 -2.09
N CYS A 183 26.85 4.89 -0.88
CA CYS A 183 27.79 5.97 -0.64
C CYS A 183 27.39 7.27 -1.37
N ILE A 184 26.10 7.59 -1.40
CA ILE A 184 25.55 8.78 -2.05
C ILE A 184 24.92 9.70 -0.99
N SER A 185 25.36 10.96 -0.95
CA SER A 185 24.74 11.95 -0.06
C SER A 185 23.24 12.13 -0.39
N PRO A 186 22.34 12.06 0.60
CA PRO A 186 20.90 12.25 0.37
C PRO A 186 20.56 13.65 -0.20
N MET A 187 21.41 14.63 0.02
CA MET A 187 21.25 16.02 -0.47
C MET A 187 21.78 16.23 -1.88
N ARG A 188 22.44 15.22 -2.48
CA ARG A 188 22.95 15.30 -3.85
C ARG A 188 21.77 15.42 -4.82
N ARG A 189 21.90 16.31 -5.81
CA ARG A 189 20.80 16.48 -6.78
C ARG A 189 20.74 15.29 -7.74
N GLY A 190 19.54 14.95 -8.18
CA GLY A 190 19.34 13.86 -9.15
C GLY A 190 20.18 14.04 -10.43
N CYS A 191 20.27 15.27 -10.94
CA CYS A 191 21.08 15.59 -12.13
C CYS A 191 22.59 15.41 -11.95
N ASP A 192 23.07 15.26 -10.73
CA ASP A 192 24.50 15.07 -10.41
C ASP A 192 24.81 13.57 -10.09
N VAL A 193 23.80 12.69 -10.20
CA VAL A 193 23.96 11.24 -10.02
C VAL A 193 24.28 10.59 -11.37
N SER A 194 25.38 9.86 -11.44
CA SER A 194 25.81 9.17 -12.65
C SER A 194 25.04 7.87 -12.91
N VAL A 195 25.12 7.34 -14.15
CA VAL A 195 24.52 6.04 -14.51
C VAL A 195 25.08 4.90 -13.66
N SER A 196 26.39 4.92 -13.34
CA SER A 196 27.00 3.90 -12.47
C SER A 196 26.51 3.97 -11.03
N GLU A 197 26.19 5.17 -10.53
CA GLU A 197 25.59 5.34 -9.20
C GLU A 197 24.11 4.93 -9.18
N CYS A 198 23.38 5.13 -10.27
CA CYS A 198 22.04 4.56 -10.41
C CYS A 198 22.06 3.02 -10.28
N GLN A 199 23.07 2.34 -10.82
CA GLN A 199 23.20 0.89 -10.63
C GLN A 199 23.39 0.54 -9.15
N LYS A 200 24.25 1.27 -8.41
CA LYS A 200 24.45 1.04 -6.97
C LYS A 200 23.15 1.23 -6.18
N ILE A 201 22.39 2.27 -6.50
CA ILE A 201 21.07 2.50 -5.87
C ILE A 201 20.17 1.29 -6.10
N ILE A 202 20.04 0.82 -7.35
CA ILE A 202 19.19 -0.32 -7.70
C ILE A 202 19.66 -1.60 -7.00
N ASP A 203 20.95 -1.87 -6.97
CA ASP A 203 21.51 -3.07 -6.33
C ASP A 203 21.21 -3.08 -4.82
N ASN A 204 21.19 -1.92 -4.18
CA ASN A 204 20.90 -1.76 -2.76
C ASN A 204 19.39 -1.64 -2.44
N THR A 205 18.50 -1.65 -3.45
CA THR A 205 17.05 -1.75 -3.22
C THR A 205 16.58 -3.19 -3.03
N LYS A 206 17.40 -4.17 -3.41
CA LYS A 206 17.11 -5.61 -3.33
C LYS A 206 17.59 -6.21 -2.01
#